data_017acb2ab6720344395087f29b9f66ec
#
_entry.id   017acb2ab6720344395087f29b9f66ec
#
_cell.length_a   1.000
_cell.length_b   1.000
_cell.length_c   1.000
_cell.angle_alpha   90.00
_cell.angle_beta   90.00
_cell.angle_gamma   90.00
#
_symmetry.space_group_name_H-M   'P 1'
#
loop_
_entity.id
_entity.type
_entity.pdbx_description
1 polymer ?
#
loop_
_entity_poly.entity_id
_entity_poly.type
_entity_poly.pdbx_seq_one_letter_code
_entity_poly.pdbx_strand_id
1 'polypeptide(L)'
;MDLIFNEINKTSFDIDDRKEGNKMKNENCIFCKLANGDIPTATLYEDDDFRVILDAGPASKGHALILPKEHYANLYELDDELAAKVLVLAKKMITKLTTLLGCDGYNIVQNNGEAAGQTVFHFHLHMIPRYKDDEVGLGWKMGTLTEEDKEDILSKMNS
;
A
#
# COMPACT_ATOMS: atom_id res chain seq x y z
N MET A 1 30.41 4.54 0.96
CA MET A 1 28.96 4.41 0.84
C MET A 1 28.41 3.20 1.61
N ASP A 2 29.27 2.52 2.38
CA ASP A 2 28.94 1.24 3.08
C ASP A 2 28.74 1.34 4.60
N LEU A 3 28.77 2.55 5.17
CA LEU A 3 28.63 2.75 6.63
C LEU A 3 27.19 3.02 7.11
N ILE A 4 26.28 3.38 6.20
CA ILE A 4 24.89 3.73 6.55
C ILE A 4 24.00 2.50 6.65
N PHE A 5 24.34 1.40 5.96
CA PHE A 5 23.53 0.16 5.98
C PHE A 5 23.78 -0.73 7.21
N ASN A 6 24.84 -0.51 7.97
CA ASN A 6 25.19 -1.38 9.10
C ASN A 6 24.61 -0.94 10.45
N GLU A 7 24.06 0.26 10.59
CA GLU A 7 23.45 0.72 11.84
C GLU A 7 21.95 0.52 11.93
N ILE A 8 21.26 0.36 10.81
CA ILE A 8 19.80 0.08 10.79
C ILE A 8 19.50 -1.34 11.33
N ASN A 9 20.49 -2.23 11.37
CA ASN A 9 20.34 -3.61 11.88
C ASN A 9 20.52 -3.76 13.39
N LYS A 10 20.64 -2.69 14.19
CA LYS A 10 20.87 -2.77 15.64
C LYS A 10 19.70 -2.33 16.53
N THR A 11 18.59 -1.91 15.99
CA THR A 11 17.36 -1.89 16.77
C THR A 11 16.70 -3.26 16.63
N SER A 12 16.90 -4.11 17.66
CA SER A 12 16.09 -5.31 17.84
C SER A 12 14.64 -4.89 17.95
N PHE A 13 13.91 -4.92 16.84
CA PHE A 13 12.46 -5.07 16.93
C PHE A 13 12.23 -6.44 17.54
N ASP A 14 11.78 -6.48 18.79
CA ASP A 14 11.27 -7.69 19.40
C ASP A 14 10.14 -8.20 18.50
N ILE A 15 10.44 -9.26 17.76
CA ILE A 15 9.44 -10.00 17.00
C ILE A 15 8.60 -10.70 18.08
N ASP A 16 7.47 -10.07 18.41
CA ASP A 16 6.45 -10.66 19.25
C ASP A 16 5.98 -11.96 18.58
N ASP A 17 6.13 -13.06 19.29
CA ASP A 17 5.72 -14.43 18.96
C ASP A 17 4.20 -14.47 18.74
N ARG A 18 3.72 -13.93 17.61
CA ARG A 18 2.33 -14.13 17.19
C ARG A 18 2.19 -15.51 16.55
N LYS A 19 1.90 -16.45 17.44
CA LYS A 19 1.48 -17.82 17.14
C LYS A 19 0.45 -17.86 16.02
N GLU A 20 0.53 -18.91 15.18
CA GLU A 20 -0.55 -19.41 14.33
C GLU A 20 -1.92 -19.21 15.01
N GLY A 21 -2.65 -18.19 14.62
CA GLY A 21 -3.93 -17.82 15.20
C GLY A 21 -4.77 -17.04 14.22
N ASN A 22 -5.80 -17.71 13.75
CA ASN A 22 -7.04 -17.16 13.21
C ASN A 22 -6.90 -15.82 12.45
N LYS A 23 -6.76 -15.91 11.11
CA LYS A 23 -6.78 -14.75 10.21
C LYS A 23 -7.90 -13.80 10.63
N MET A 24 -7.54 -12.62 11.14
CA MET A 24 -8.53 -11.70 11.70
C MET A 24 -9.30 -11.02 10.57
N LYS A 25 -10.53 -11.46 10.35
CA LYS A 25 -11.51 -10.76 9.53
C LYS A 25 -12.33 -9.82 10.42
N ASN A 26 -12.60 -8.61 9.91
CA ASN A 26 -13.57 -7.72 10.52
C ASN A 26 -14.88 -7.79 9.72
N GLU A 27 -15.92 -8.38 10.30
CA GLU A 27 -17.22 -8.57 9.65
C GLU A 27 -17.92 -7.24 9.27
N ASN A 28 -17.56 -6.15 9.93
CA ASN A 28 -18.10 -4.83 9.62
C ASN A 28 -17.27 -4.06 8.56
N CYS A 29 -16.13 -4.61 8.15
CA CYS A 29 -15.27 -3.99 7.16
C CYS A 29 -15.65 -4.39 5.74
N ILE A 30 -15.99 -3.40 4.91
CA ILE A 30 -16.34 -3.64 3.51
C ILE A 30 -15.17 -4.27 2.72
N PHE A 31 -13.90 -3.86 3.00
CA PHE A 31 -12.74 -4.41 2.31
C PHE A 31 -12.40 -5.83 2.76
N CYS A 32 -12.66 -6.20 4.01
CA CYS A 32 -12.62 -7.61 4.41
C CYS A 32 -13.58 -8.46 3.57
N LYS A 33 -14.81 -7.98 3.36
CA LYS A 33 -15.82 -8.67 2.56
C LYS A 33 -15.43 -8.79 1.09
N LEU A 34 -14.88 -7.73 0.50
CA LEU A 34 -14.37 -7.74 -0.88
C LEU A 34 -13.16 -8.66 -1.02
N ALA A 35 -12.19 -8.57 -0.09
CA ALA A 35 -10.97 -9.36 -0.11
C ALA A 35 -11.24 -10.87 0.04
N ASN A 36 -12.27 -11.25 0.77
CA ASN A 36 -12.61 -12.66 1.04
C ASN A 36 -13.74 -13.22 0.17
N GLY A 37 -14.30 -12.40 -0.75
CA GLY A 37 -15.32 -12.88 -1.70
C GLY A 37 -16.73 -12.89 -1.17
N ASP A 38 -16.98 -12.33 0.02
CA ASP A 38 -18.33 -12.23 0.58
C ASP A 38 -19.20 -11.26 -0.24
N ILE A 39 -18.56 -10.32 -0.92
CA ILE A 39 -19.20 -9.41 -1.90
C ILE A 39 -18.55 -9.64 -3.27
N PRO A 40 -19.33 -9.89 -4.32
CA PRO A 40 -18.82 -10.04 -5.68
C PRO A 40 -18.06 -8.78 -6.14
N THR A 41 -16.93 -8.99 -6.81
CA THR A 41 -16.11 -7.90 -7.36
C THR A 41 -15.34 -8.35 -8.61
N ALA A 42 -14.89 -7.41 -9.42
CA ALA A 42 -14.05 -7.68 -10.58
C ALA A 42 -12.62 -8.02 -10.11
N THR A 43 -12.38 -9.30 -9.86
CA THR A 43 -11.11 -9.83 -9.37
C THR A 43 -10.13 -10.06 -10.52
N LEU A 44 -8.94 -9.48 -10.41
CA LEU A 44 -7.84 -9.63 -11.36
C LEU A 44 -6.85 -10.73 -10.97
N TYR A 45 -6.69 -10.93 -9.65
CA TYR A 45 -5.78 -11.92 -9.07
C TYR A 45 -6.21 -12.26 -7.64
N GLU A 46 -5.91 -13.46 -7.20
CA GLU A 46 -6.13 -13.91 -5.83
C GLU A 46 -5.11 -14.98 -5.45
N ASP A 47 -4.61 -14.92 -4.21
CA ASP A 47 -3.83 -15.95 -3.55
C ASP A 47 -4.29 -16.11 -2.08
N ASP A 48 -3.48 -16.76 -1.25
CA ASP A 48 -3.81 -16.99 0.16
C ASP A 48 -3.77 -15.71 1.00
N ASP A 49 -2.96 -14.74 0.62
CA ASP A 49 -2.71 -13.50 1.38
C ASP A 49 -3.51 -12.31 0.84
N PHE A 50 -3.69 -12.22 -0.49
CA PHE A 50 -4.22 -11.03 -1.15
C PHE A 50 -5.31 -11.32 -2.17
N ARG A 51 -6.17 -10.33 -2.37
CA ARG A 51 -7.02 -10.21 -3.55
C ARG A 51 -6.77 -8.89 -4.25
N VAL A 52 -6.65 -8.92 -5.57
CA VAL A 52 -6.52 -7.74 -6.44
C VAL A 52 -7.83 -7.55 -7.19
N ILE A 53 -8.42 -6.38 -7.01
CA ILE A 53 -9.73 -6.04 -7.61
C ILE A 53 -9.64 -4.75 -8.40
N LEU A 54 -10.54 -4.56 -9.39
CA LEU A 54 -10.74 -3.24 -9.99
C LEU A 54 -11.47 -2.33 -8.99
N ASP A 55 -11.01 -1.09 -8.90
CA ASP A 55 -11.68 -0.07 -8.09
C ASP A 55 -13.01 0.33 -8.71
N ALA A 56 -14.09 0.38 -7.91
CA ALA A 56 -15.41 0.76 -8.36
C ALA A 56 -15.54 2.28 -8.61
N GLY A 57 -14.67 3.10 -7.99
CA GLY A 57 -14.55 4.54 -8.19
C GLY A 57 -13.20 4.94 -8.79
N PRO A 58 -12.86 4.46 -10.00
CA PRO A 58 -11.50 4.51 -10.52
C PRO A 58 -11.05 5.93 -10.85
N ALA A 59 -9.79 6.25 -10.50
CA ALA A 59 -9.14 7.50 -10.90
C ALA A 59 -8.81 7.51 -12.40
N SER A 60 -8.54 6.33 -12.97
CA SER A 60 -8.29 6.11 -14.39
C SER A 60 -8.73 4.71 -14.81
N LYS A 61 -8.83 4.45 -16.11
CA LYS A 61 -9.18 3.12 -16.61
C LYS A 61 -8.15 2.07 -16.18
N GLY A 62 -8.62 1.07 -15.45
CA GLY A 62 -7.78 -0.02 -14.94
C GLY A 62 -7.19 0.23 -13.56
N HIS A 63 -7.60 1.27 -12.85
CA HIS A 63 -7.29 1.47 -11.43
C HIS A 63 -7.68 0.24 -10.64
N ALA A 64 -6.72 -0.34 -9.93
CA ALA A 64 -6.91 -1.55 -9.16
C ALA A 64 -6.39 -1.39 -7.73
N LEU A 65 -6.94 -2.23 -6.83
CA LEU A 65 -6.57 -2.28 -5.43
C LEU A 65 -5.98 -3.65 -5.09
N ILE A 66 -4.90 -3.67 -4.32
CA ILE A 66 -4.44 -4.88 -3.62
C ILE A 66 -4.96 -4.81 -2.20
N LEU A 67 -5.73 -5.81 -1.80
CA LEU A 67 -6.32 -5.94 -0.48
C LEU A 67 -5.76 -7.18 0.21
N PRO A 68 -5.16 -7.09 1.41
CA PRO A 68 -4.89 -8.26 2.22
C PRO A 68 -6.21 -8.92 2.66
N LYS A 69 -6.22 -10.25 2.76
CA LYS A 69 -7.40 -11.00 3.22
C LYS A 69 -7.64 -10.84 4.71
N GLU A 70 -6.57 -10.60 5.47
CA GLU A 70 -6.63 -10.23 6.87
C GLU A 70 -6.87 -8.74 7.05
N HIS A 71 -7.45 -8.38 8.19
CA HIS A 71 -7.74 -7.00 8.52
C HIS A 71 -6.55 -6.32 9.21
N TYR A 72 -6.02 -5.32 8.56
CA TYR A 72 -5.05 -4.35 9.10
C TYR A 72 -5.57 -2.96 8.77
N ALA A 73 -5.64 -2.05 9.72
CA ALA A 73 -6.20 -0.73 9.44
C ALA A 73 -5.35 0.06 8.44
N ASN A 74 -4.03 -0.04 8.52
CA ASN A 74 -3.09 0.72 7.70
C ASN A 74 -1.71 0.05 7.66
N LEU A 75 -0.70 0.72 7.10
CA LEU A 75 0.66 0.20 7.00
C LEU A 75 1.35 0.01 8.36
N TYR A 76 1.00 0.83 9.37
CA TYR A 76 1.60 0.71 10.71
C TYR A 76 1.23 -0.60 11.41
N GLU A 77 0.08 -1.18 11.05
CA GLU A 77 -0.41 -2.43 11.62
C GLU A 77 -0.13 -3.64 10.73
N LEU A 78 0.21 -3.40 9.44
CA LEU A 78 0.43 -4.47 8.48
C LEU A 78 1.64 -5.31 8.91
N ASP A 79 1.48 -6.63 8.89
CA ASP A 79 2.56 -7.58 9.13
C ASP A 79 3.73 -7.37 8.14
N ASP A 80 4.97 -7.44 8.64
CA ASP A 80 6.18 -7.17 7.86
C ASP A 80 6.34 -8.11 6.67
N GLU A 81 5.93 -9.37 6.81
CA GLU A 81 5.97 -10.34 5.71
C GLU A 81 4.99 -9.96 4.60
N LEU A 82 3.76 -9.55 4.98
CA LEU A 82 2.77 -9.05 4.03
C LEU A 82 3.21 -7.72 3.40
N ALA A 83 3.82 -6.83 4.17
CA ALA A 83 4.38 -5.58 3.65
C ALA A 83 5.45 -5.82 2.58
N ALA A 84 6.31 -6.82 2.78
CA ALA A 84 7.28 -7.23 1.76
C ALA A 84 6.62 -7.84 0.52
N LYS A 85 5.62 -8.70 0.70
CA LYS A 85 4.91 -9.39 -0.39
C LYS A 85 4.07 -8.45 -1.25
N VAL A 86 3.44 -7.43 -0.66
CA VAL A 86 2.51 -6.55 -1.39
C VAL A 86 3.18 -5.77 -2.52
N LEU A 87 4.39 -5.27 -2.34
CA LEU A 87 5.13 -4.59 -3.40
C LEU A 87 5.61 -5.54 -4.50
N VAL A 88 5.98 -6.77 -4.14
CA VAL A 88 6.32 -7.81 -5.12
C VAL A 88 5.10 -8.14 -5.97
N LEU A 89 3.92 -8.28 -5.35
CA LEU A 89 2.67 -8.49 -6.06
C LEU A 89 2.32 -7.29 -6.95
N ALA A 90 2.41 -6.06 -6.43
CA ALA A 90 2.17 -4.85 -7.20
C ALA A 90 3.05 -4.79 -8.45
N LYS A 91 4.36 -5.06 -8.33
CA LYS A 91 5.28 -5.13 -9.47
C LYS A 91 4.81 -6.11 -10.54
N LYS A 92 4.40 -7.33 -10.15
CA LYS A 92 3.90 -8.34 -11.08
C LYS A 92 2.63 -7.87 -11.80
N MET A 93 1.70 -7.30 -11.04
CA MET A 93 0.42 -6.83 -11.56
C MET A 93 0.58 -5.66 -12.53
N ILE A 94 1.31 -4.61 -12.16
CA ILE A 94 1.52 -3.45 -13.04
C ILE A 94 2.29 -3.83 -14.31
N THR A 95 3.26 -4.73 -14.23
CA THR A 95 3.98 -5.21 -15.42
C THR A 95 3.03 -5.85 -16.43
N LYS A 96 2.12 -6.71 -15.94
CA LYS A 96 1.12 -7.36 -16.79
C LYS A 96 0.09 -6.34 -17.30
N LEU A 97 -0.44 -5.50 -16.43
CA LEU A 97 -1.48 -4.53 -16.77
C LEU A 97 -0.97 -3.44 -17.72
N THR A 98 0.29 -3.00 -17.62
CA THR A 98 0.88 -2.04 -18.57
C THR A 98 0.76 -2.55 -20.00
N THR A 99 1.12 -3.81 -20.24
CA THR A 99 1.03 -4.42 -21.57
C THR A 99 -0.43 -4.55 -22.03
N LEU A 100 -1.34 -4.94 -21.13
CA LEU A 100 -2.74 -5.16 -21.47
C LEU A 100 -3.52 -3.87 -21.73
N LEU A 101 -3.21 -2.80 -20.98
CA LEU A 101 -3.94 -1.53 -21.03
C LEU A 101 -3.30 -0.52 -21.98
N GLY A 102 -2.02 -0.71 -22.34
CA GLY A 102 -1.26 0.26 -23.13
C GLY A 102 -1.10 1.61 -22.41
N CYS A 103 -1.00 1.60 -21.07
CA CYS A 103 -0.80 2.82 -20.30
C CYS A 103 0.66 3.25 -20.31
N ASP A 104 0.90 4.56 -20.08
CA ASP A 104 2.23 5.17 -20.17
C ASP A 104 3.02 5.09 -18.85
N GLY A 105 2.35 4.77 -17.74
CA GLY A 105 2.98 4.66 -16.42
C GLY A 105 2.01 4.21 -15.35
N TYR A 106 2.52 4.15 -14.10
CA TYR A 106 1.74 3.81 -12.91
C TYR A 106 2.09 4.68 -11.72
N ASN A 107 1.07 5.07 -10.95
CA ASN A 107 1.27 5.47 -9.57
C ASN A 107 0.87 4.32 -8.66
N ILE A 108 1.74 4.05 -7.68
CA ILE A 108 1.44 3.18 -6.54
C ILE A 108 1.20 4.11 -5.36
N VAL A 109 0.02 4.05 -4.77
CA VAL A 109 -0.40 4.94 -3.68
C VAL A 109 -0.92 4.11 -2.52
N GLN A 110 -0.47 4.46 -1.32
CA GLN A 110 -0.96 3.88 -0.07
C GLN A 110 -1.14 5.01 0.94
N ASN A 111 -2.31 5.11 1.54
CA ASN A 111 -2.69 6.19 2.43
C ASN A 111 -2.80 5.67 3.87
N ASN A 112 -2.19 6.38 4.82
CA ASN A 112 -2.22 6.06 6.24
C ASN A 112 -2.81 7.22 7.02
N GLY A 113 -4.03 7.05 7.51
CA GLY A 113 -4.79 8.05 8.25
C GLY A 113 -5.58 9.02 7.36
N GLU A 114 -6.55 9.69 7.98
CA GLU A 114 -7.49 10.60 7.30
C GLU A 114 -6.78 11.77 6.62
N ALA A 115 -5.79 12.36 7.29
CA ALA A 115 -5.02 13.48 6.73
C ALA A 115 -4.23 13.12 5.46
N ALA A 116 -3.93 11.85 5.28
CA ALA A 116 -3.30 11.31 4.07
C ALA A 116 -4.32 10.82 3.03
N GLY A 117 -5.63 11.01 3.27
CA GLY A 117 -6.70 10.62 2.36
C GLY A 117 -7.18 9.18 2.49
N GLN A 118 -6.86 8.49 3.60
CA GLN A 118 -7.42 7.17 3.87
C GLN A 118 -8.89 7.30 4.26
N THR A 119 -9.78 6.67 3.51
CA THR A 119 -11.23 6.69 3.74
C THR A 119 -11.77 5.36 4.27
N VAL A 120 -11.10 4.25 3.99
CA VAL A 120 -11.43 2.92 4.51
C VAL A 120 -10.27 2.42 5.36
N PHE A 121 -10.51 2.15 6.64
CA PHE A 121 -9.51 1.64 7.57
C PHE A 121 -9.36 0.13 7.45
N HIS A 122 -8.88 -0.27 6.32
CA HIS A 122 -8.34 -1.56 5.93
C HIS A 122 -7.22 -1.26 4.94
N PHE A 123 -6.02 -1.79 5.19
CA PHE A 123 -4.88 -1.55 4.33
C PHE A 123 -5.23 -1.87 2.87
N HIS A 124 -4.93 -0.97 1.99
CA HIS A 124 -5.07 -1.17 0.56
C HIS A 124 -4.01 -0.40 -0.22
N LEU A 125 -3.51 -1.02 -1.28
CA LEU A 125 -2.54 -0.42 -2.17
C LEU A 125 -3.20 -0.13 -3.50
N HIS A 126 -3.26 1.15 -3.87
CA HIS A 126 -3.74 1.58 -5.17
C HIS A 126 -2.70 1.36 -6.26
N MET A 127 -3.10 0.79 -7.37
CA MET A 127 -2.34 0.73 -8.62
C MET A 127 -3.11 1.54 -9.67
N ILE A 128 -2.64 2.74 -9.97
CA ILE A 128 -3.33 3.70 -10.84
C ILE A 128 -2.59 3.81 -12.16
N PRO A 129 -3.13 3.25 -13.26
CA PRO A 129 -2.57 3.44 -14.59
C PRO A 129 -2.59 4.91 -14.97
N ARG A 130 -1.52 5.38 -15.60
CA ARG A 130 -1.42 6.74 -16.09
C ARG A 130 -1.36 6.75 -17.60
N TYR A 131 -2.10 7.68 -18.17
CA TYR A 131 -2.15 7.94 -19.60
C TYR A 131 -1.69 9.36 -19.86
N LYS A 132 -1.06 9.61 -21.01
CA LYS A 132 -0.38 10.88 -21.31
C LYS A 132 -1.22 12.13 -21.05
N ASP A 133 -2.51 12.06 -21.32
CA ASP A 133 -3.41 13.21 -21.21
C ASP A 133 -4.52 12.97 -20.15
N ASP A 134 -4.25 12.13 -19.12
CA ASP A 134 -5.20 11.89 -18.04
C ASP A 134 -5.27 13.10 -17.08
N GLU A 135 -6.41 13.23 -16.37
CA GLU A 135 -6.67 14.29 -15.40
C GLU A 135 -6.44 13.84 -13.94
N VAL A 136 -5.72 12.73 -13.70
CA VAL A 136 -5.48 12.21 -12.35
C VAL A 136 -4.57 13.15 -11.56
N GLY A 137 -5.11 13.78 -10.55
CA GLY A 137 -4.41 14.75 -9.70
C GLY A 137 -3.66 14.10 -8.53
N LEU A 138 -2.45 13.63 -8.77
CA LEU A 138 -1.52 13.12 -7.73
C LEU A 138 -0.30 14.03 -7.56
N GLY A 139 -0.50 15.33 -7.70
CA GLY A 139 0.56 16.32 -7.55
C GLY A 139 0.58 16.98 -6.17
N TRP A 140 1.73 17.50 -5.77
CA TRP A 140 1.89 18.40 -4.63
C TRP A 140 2.69 19.63 -5.03
N LYS A 141 2.46 20.72 -4.29
CA LYS A 141 3.28 21.93 -4.45
C LYS A 141 4.62 21.68 -3.74
N MET A 142 5.72 21.83 -4.46
CA MET A 142 7.05 21.72 -3.86
C MET A 142 7.25 22.82 -2.81
N GLY A 143 7.72 22.42 -1.64
CA GLY A 143 8.16 23.29 -0.57
C GLY A 143 9.67 23.49 -0.58
N THR A 144 10.20 24.11 0.47
CA THR A 144 11.63 24.27 0.71
C THR A 144 11.98 23.65 2.05
N LEU A 145 12.95 22.75 2.07
CA LEU A 145 13.52 22.22 3.31
C LEU A 145 14.42 23.30 3.92
N THR A 146 14.06 23.80 5.10
CA THR A 146 14.88 24.73 5.86
C THR A 146 15.97 24.00 6.63
N GLU A 147 17.08 24.70 6.99
CA GLU A 147 18.12 24.07 7.83
C GLU A 147 17.57 23.73 9.22
N GLU A 148 16.66 24.55 9.77
CA GLU A 148 16.00 24.29 11.06
C GLU A 148 15.19 22.98 11.02
N ASP A 149 14.33 22.78 10.02
CA ASP A 149 13.54 21.56 9.85
C ASP A 149 14.44 20.33 9.71
N LYS A 150 15.50 20.47 8.93
CA LYS A 150 16.47 19.42 8.70
C LYS A 150 17.18 18.99 10.00
N GLU A 151 17.69 19.97 10.76
CA GLU A 151 18.38 19.69 12.02
C GLU A 151 17.44 19.08 13.07
N ASP A 152 16.20 19.59 13.18
CA ASP A 152 15.17 19.06 14.07
C ASP A 152 14.85 17.58 13.75
N ILE A 153 14.58 17.28 12.49
CA ILE A 153 14.25 15.90 12.07
C ILE A 153 15.43 14.95 12.33
N LEU A 154 16.66 15.35 11.94
CA LEU A 154 17.84 14.51 12.14
C LEU A 154 18.13 14.26 13.63
N SER A 155 17.96 15.29 14.48
CA SER A 155 18.10 15.14 15.92
C SER A 155 17.10 14.15 16.52
N LYS A 156 15.85 14.21 16.10
CA LYS A 156 14.79 13.29 16.56
C LYS A 156 14.98 11.85 16.07
N MET A 157 15.52 11.66 14.87
CA MET A 157 15.79 10.32 14.32
C MET A 157 16.96 9.62 15.02
N ASN A 158 17.90 10.38 15.61
CA ASN A 158 19.10 9.86 16.27
C ASN A 158 18.97 9.82 17.81
N SER A 159 17.82 10.17 18.36
CA SER A 159 17.50 10.07 19.79
C SER A 159 16.89 8.72 20.14
#